data_9a5884ceb3a94eb710154a45a5af27bc
#
_entry.id   9a5884ceb3a94eb710154a45a5af27bc
#
_cell.length_a   1.000
_cell.length_b   1.000
_cell.length_c   1.000
_cell.angle_alpha   90.00
_cell.angle_beta   90.00
_cell.angle_gamma   90.00
#
_symmetry.space_group_name_H-M   'P 1'
#
loop_
_entity.id
_entity.type
_entity.pdbx_description
1 polymer ?
#
loop_
_entity_poly.entity_id
_entity_poly.type
_entity_poly.pdbx_seq_one_letter_code
_entity_poly.pdbx_strand_id
1 'polypeptide(L)'
;MTVGIVMLVHTALDRAEQVARHWAANGCPVVIHIDKAVPTKARDAFVENLATVPDVVFTTRYRCEWGTWGIVAASQAGSELMLARFPNVRHVYLASGSCLPLRAVSELVSYLAARPHTDFIESATTADVPWTVGGLDHERFTLRFPFSWKRHRYLFDKAVAV
;
A
#
# COMPACT_ATOMS: atom_id res chain seq x y z
N MET A 1 -10.67 15.23 10.53
CA MET A 1 -9.99 15.07 9.23
C MET A 1 -10.68 14.05 8.39
N THR A 2 -10.73 14.28 7.08
CA THR A 2 -11.52 13.43 6.17
C THR A 2 -10.66 12.43 5.37
N VAL A 3 -9.33 12.58 5.39
CA VAL A 3 -8.40 11.74 4.64
C VAL A 3 -7.47 11.02 5.59
N GLY A 4 -7.45 9.69 5.52
CA GLY A 4 -6.52 8.82 6.24
C GLY A 4 -5.52 8.18 5.28
N ILE A 5 -4.27 8.04 5.68
CA ILE A 5 -3.19 7.49 4.87
C ILE A 5 -2.86 6.08 5.32
N VAL A 6 -2.93 5.11 4.43
CA VAL A 6 -2.43 3.76 4.66
C VAL A 6 -1.14 3.58 3.87
N MET A 7 -0.03 3.41 4.59
CA MET A 7 1.30 3.29 4.00
C MET A 7 1.80 1.85 4.05
N LEU A 8 2.24 1.31 2.91
CA LEU A 8 2.93 0.02 2.83
C LEU A 8 4.44 0.26 2.73
N VAL A 9 5.18 -0.26 3.71
CA VAL A 9 6.62 0.01 3.87
C VAL A 9 7.41 -1.31 3.87
N HIS A 10 8.47 -1.39 3.07
CA HIS A 10 9.35 -2.56 2.99
C HIS A 10 10.84 -2.21 2.84
N THR A 11 11.15 -0.98 2.45
CA THR A 11 12.54 -0.47 2.27
C THR A 11 12.59 1.01 2.62
N ALA A 12 13.78 1.60 2.64
CA ALA A 12 14.00 3.04 2.84
C ALA A 12 13.19 3.61 4.03
N LEU A 13 13.37 2.99 5.22
CA LEU A 13 12.59 3.33 6.41
C LEU A 13 12.76 4.78 6.84
N ASP A 14 13.94 5.35 6.65
CA ASP A 14 14.26 6.76 6.88
C ASP A 14 13.36 7.69 6.04
N ARG A 15 13.17 7.37 4.78
CA ARG A 15 12.25 8.10 3.89
C ARG A 15 10.80 7.89 4.31
N ALA A 16 10.43 6.65 4.62
CA ALA A 16 9.07 6.34 5.07
C ALA A 16 8.71 7.08 6.36
N GLU A 17 9.66 7.27 7.28
CA GLU A 17 9.49 8.08 8.47
C GLU A 17 9.19 9.54 8.13
N GLN A 18 9.98 10.14 7.23
CA GLN A 18 9.78 11.52 6.78
C GLN A 18 8.39 11.70 6.13
N VAL A 19 7.98 10.74 5.29
CA VAL A 19 6.66 10.74 4.64
C VAL A 19 5.54 10.64 5.67
N ALA A 20 5.65 9.73 6.65
CA ALA A 20 4.66 9.56 7.72
C ALA A 20 4.52 10.83 8.55
N ARG A 21 5.66 11.44 8.97
CA ARG A 21 5.68 12.70 9.69
C ARG A 21 5.06 13.84 8.89
N HIS A 22 5.32 13.91 7.59
CA HIS A 22 4.73 14.92 6.72
C HIS A 22 3.20 14.81 6.67
N TRP A 23 2.65 13.62 6.49
CA TRP A 23 1.20 13.41 6.48
C TRP A 23 0.58 13.75 7.84
N ALA A 24 1.16 13.25 8.94
CA ALA A 24 0.68 13.51 10.30
C ALA A 24 0.71 15.00 10.65
N ALA A 25 1.80 15.70 10.31
CA ALA A 25 1.94 17.15 10.53
C ALA A 25 0.89 17.99 9.76
N ASN A 26 0.37 17.46 8.65
CA ASN A 26 -0.73 18.05 7.90
C ASN A 26 -2.11 17.52 8.37
N GLY A 27 -2.13 16.82 9.52
CA GLY A 27 -3.31 16.35 10.21
C GLY A 27 -4.01 15.16 9.55
N CYS A 28 -3.37 14.43 8.65
CA CYS A 28 -3.85 13.17 8.13
C CYS A 28 -3.39 12.03 9.05
N PRO A 29 -4.30 11.24 9.66
CA PRO A 29 -3.89 10.06 10.40
C PRO A 29 -3.21 9.07 9.47
N VAL A 30 -2.21 8.35 9.99
CA VAL A 30 -1.39 7.42 9.21
C VAL A 30 -1.43 6.03 9.83
N VAL A 31 -1.83 5.03 9.06
CA VAL A 31 -1.69 3.62 9.42
C VAL A 31 -0.56 3.03 8.60
N ILE A 32 0.43 2.44 9.26
CA ILE A 32 1.62 1.90 8.61
C ILE A 32 1.63 0.37 8.69
N HIS A 33 1.71 -0.26 7.54
CA HIS A 33 2.07 -1.67 7.42
C HIS A 33 3.56 -1.79 7.13
N ILE A 34 4.28 -2.56 7.96
CA ILE A 34 5.70 -2.87 7.74
C ILE A 34 5.82 -4.33 7.28
N ASP A 35 6.40 -4.56 6.11
CA ASP A 35 6.59 -5.90 5.56
C ASP A 35 7.32 -6.83 6.55
N LYS A 36 6.91 -8.10 6.62
CA LYS A 36 7.57 -9.11 7.46
C LYS A 36 9.03 -9.36 7.06
N ALA A 37 9.42 -9.03 5.83
CA ALA A 37 10.80 -9.16 5.38
C ALA A 37 11.74 -8.09 5.98
N VAL A 38 11.21 -7.00 6.53
CA VAL A 38 12.01 -5.96 7.21
C VAL A 38 12.62 -6.55 8.48
N PRO A 39 13.95 -6.48 8.67
CA PRO A 39 14.63 -6.99 9.86
C PRO A 39 14.08 -6.38 11.15
N THR A 40 13.97 -7.18 12.19
CA THR A 40 13.37 -6.78 13.48
C THR A 40 14.00 -5.51 14.04
N LYS A 41 15.34 -5.44 14.07
CA LYS A 41 16.07 -4.26 14.58
C LYS A 41 15.71 -2.96 13.84
N ALA A 42 15.62 -3.03 12.52
CA ALA A 42 15.28 -1.86 11.68
C ALA A 42 13.81 -1.46 11.89
N ARG A 43 12.91 -2.45 11.99
CA ARG A 43 11.50 -2.22 12.33
C ARG A 43 11.35 -1.54 13.68
N ASP A 44 12.02 -2.07 14.72
CA ASP A 44 11.85 -1.57 16.09
C ASP A 44 12.32 -0.12 16.20
N ALA A 45 13.47 0.22 15.60
CA ALA A 45 13.94 1.60 15.52
C ALA A 45 12.95 2.52 14.77
N PHE A 46 12.39 2.05 13.66
CA PHE A 46 11.39 2.81 12.90
C PHE A 46 10.11 3.06 13.71
N VAL A 47 9.63 2.03 14.45
CA VAL A 47 8.45 2.17 15.31
C VAL A 47 8.75 3.13 16.47
N GLU A 48 9.91 3.03 17.10
CA GLU A 48 10.35 3.90 18.19
C GLU A 48 10.43 5.37 17.73
N ASN A 49 11.02 5.63 16.58
CA ASN A 49 11.11 6.97 16.00
C ASN A 49 9.75 7.62 15.79
N LEU A 50 8.73 6.85 15.47
CA LEU A 50 7.38 7.35 15.22
C LEU A 50 6.45 7.27 16.44
N ALA A 51 6.89 6.70 17.58
CA ALA A 51 6.07 6.46 18.76
C ALA A 51 5.46 7.74 19.37
N THR A 52 6.13 8.88 19.19
CA THR A 52 5.67 10.19 19.70
C THR A 52 4.91 11.02 18.68
N VAL A 53 4.77 10.54 17.44
CA VAL A 53 4.05 11.26 16.40
C VAL A 53 2.55 10.99 16.54
N PRO A 54 1.74 12.03 16.76
CA PRO A 54 0.29 11.86 16.93
C PRO A 54 -0.34 11.22 15.68
N ASP A 55 -1.37 10.40 15.90
CA ASP A 55 -2.18 9.79 14.86
C ASP A 55 -1.41 8.89 13.88
N VAL A 56 -0.22 8.41 14.26
CA VAL A 56 0.51 7.35 13.57
C VAL A 56 0.33 6.04 14.32
N VAL A 57 -0.17 5.01 13.63
CA VAL A 57 -0.40 3.68 14.19
C VAL A 57 0.11 2.59 13.25
N PHE A 58 0.39 1.41 13.80
CA PHE A 58 0.91 0.28 13.04
C PHE A 58 -0.10 -0.85 12.98
N THR A 59 -0.24 -1.49 11.82
CA THR A 59 -1.13 -2.63 11.61
C THR A 59 -0.39 -3.96 11.63
N THR A 60 -1.15 -5.05 11.60
CA THR A 60 -0.65 -6.43 11.47
C THR A 60 0.27 -6.55 10.26
N ARG A 61 1.38 -7.28 10.43
CA ARG A 61 2.39 -7.45 9.38
C ARG A 61 2.09 -8.65 8.50
N TYR A 62 2.17 -8.44 7.20
CA TYR A 62 2.11 -9.47 6.16
C TYR A 62 3.44 -9.53 5.41
N ARG A 63 3.75 -10.67 4.79
CA ARG A 63 4.82 -10.76 3.80
C ARG A 63 4.24 -10.37 2.45
N CYS A 64 4.73 -9.28 1.90
CA CYS A 64 4.25 -8.72 0.64
C CYS A 64 5.22 -9.12 -0.50
N GLU A 65 4.97 -10.25 -1.13
CA GLU A 65 5.67 -10.63 -2.36
C GLU A 65 4.88 -10.12 -3.56
N TRP A 66 5.60 -9.63 -4.56
CA TRP A 66 4.99 -9.17 -5.81
C TRP A 66 4.17 -10.29 -6.47
N GLY A 67 2.96 -9.97 -6.94
CA GLY A 67 2.05 -10.94 -7.55
C GLY A 67 1.36 -11.88 -6.54
N THR A 68 1.48 -11.65 -5.22
CA THR A 68 0.79 -12.44 -4.20
C THR A 68 -0.28 -11.63 -3.48
N TRP A 69 -1.16 -12.33 -2.77
CA TRP A 69 -2.23 -11.73 -1.96
C TRP A 69 -1.73 -10.87 -0.80
N GLY A 70 -0.44 -10.97 -0.42
CA GLY A 70 0.10 -10.30 0.77
C GLY A 70 -0.05 -8.79 0.74
N ILE A 71 0.11 -8.15 -0.43
CA ILE A 71 -0.07 -6.70 -0.59
C ILE A 71 -1.53 -6.31 -0.39
N VAL A 72 -2.46 -7.09 -0.94
CA VAL A 72 -3.91 -6.84 -0.79
C VAL A 72 -4.31 -7.00 0.68
N ALA A 73 -3.90 -8.09 1.34
CA ALA A 73 -4.16 -8.31 2.76
C ALA A 73 -3.60 -7.19 3.65
N ALA A 74 -2.40 -6.68 3.33
CA ALA A 74 -1.80 -5.55 4.04
C ALA A 74 -2.62 -4.26 3.86
N SER A 75 -3.07 -3.97 2.64
CA SER A 75 -3.90 -2.81 2.32
C SER A 75 -5.27 -2.89 3.02
N GLN A 76 -5.91 -4.05 3.02
CA GLN A 76 -7.18 -4.28 3.69
C GLN A 76 -7.05 -4.09 5.20
N ALA A 77 -6.09 -4.77 5.85
CA ALA A 77 -5.89 -4.65 7.28
C ALA A 77 -5.55 -3.21 7.71
N GLY A 78 -4.77 -2.49 6.88
CA GLY A 78 -4.48 -1.07 7.11
C GLY A 78 -5.74 -0.21 7.02
N SER A 79 -6.58 -0.44 6.02
CA SER A 79 -7.83 0.31 5.82
C SER A 79 -8.86 0.01 6.92
N GLU A 80 -9.00 -1.24 7.33
CA GLU A 80 -9.88 -1.64 8.43
C GLU A 80 -9.46 -0.96 9.74
N LEU A 81 -8.16 -0.99 10.06
CA LEU A 81 -7.64 -0.31 11.25
C LEU A 81 -7.84 1.21 11.17
N MET A 82 -7.62 1.82 10.00
CA MET A 82 -7.86 3.25 9.77
C MET A 82 -9.30 3.62 10.10
N LEU A 83 -10.26 2.93 9.52
CA LEU A 83 -11.69 3.22 9.71
C LEU A 83 -12.17 2.92 11.14
N ALA A 84 -11.62 1.89 11.79
CA ALA A 84 -11.93 1.57 13.18
C ALA A 84 -11.36 2.60 14.17
N ARG A 85 -10.14 3.09 13.92
CA ARG A 85 -9.44 3.98 14.85
C ARG A 85 -9.78 5.46 14.65
N PHE A 86 -10.11 5.85 13.42
CA PHE A 86 -10.33 7.24 13.02
C PHE A 86 -11.72 7.41 12.36
N PRO A 87 -12.79 7.47 13.13
CA PRO A 87 -14.18 7.44 12.61
C PRO A 87 -14.54 8.66 11.74
N ASN A 88 -13.76 9.73 11.81
CA ASN A 88 -13.95 10.93 10.97
C ASN A 88 -13.30 10.83 9.59
N VAL A 89 -12.54 9.77 9.31
CA VAL A 89 -11.96 9.50 7.99
C VAL A 89 -13.07 9.09 7.02
N ARG A 90 -13.10 9.71 5.85
CA ARG A 90 -14.05 9.46 4.77
C ARG A 90 -13.39 8.87 3.54
N HIS A 91 -12.11 9.19 3.32
CA HIS A 91 -11.30 8.63 2.25
C HIS A 91 -10.04 8.01 2.82
N VAL A 92 -9.76 6.80 2.39
CA VAL A 92 -8.49 6.11 2.67
C VAL A 92 -7.62 6.20 1.44
N TYR A 93 -6.45 6.83 1.59
CA TYR A 93 -5.46 6.94 0.53
C TYR A 93 -4.35 5.91 0.74
N LEU A 94 -4.24 4.97 -0.20
CA LEU A 94 -3.18 3.96 -0.19
C LEU A 94 -1.90 4.55 -0.77
N ALA A 95 -0.84 4.60 0.02
CA ALA A 95 0.44 5.19 -0.37
C ALA A 95 1.60 4.20 -0.16
N SER A 96 2.67 4.33 -0.93
CA SER A 96 3.93 3.68 -0.59
C SER A 96 4.74 4.53 0.40
N GLY A 97 5.69 3.89 1.10
CA GLY A 97 6.58 4.59 2.03
C GLY A 97 7.50 5.64 1.41
N SER A 98 7.48 5.82 0.09
CA SER A 98 8.30 6.81 -0.63
C SER A 98 7.48 7.84 -1.41
N CYS A 99 6.16 7.83 -1.30
CA CYS A 99 5.29 8.78 -2.01
C CYS A 99 5.05 10.04 -1.18
N LEU A 100 5.53 11.17 -1.66
CA LEU A 100 5.19 12.50 -1.14
C LEU A 100 4.20 13.20 -2.06
N PRO A 101 3.25 13.98 -1.52
CA PRO A 101 2.39 14.81 -2.34
C PRO A 101 3.21 15.90 -3.04
N LEU A 102 2.91 16.15 -4.32
CA LEU A 102 3.53 17.23 -5.11
C LEU A 102 2.85 18.58 -4.90
N ARG A 103 1.70 18.59 -4.24
CA ARG A 103 0.90 19.78 -3.93
C ARG A 103 0.56 19.81 -2.45
N ALA A 104 0.08 20.93 -1.96
CA ALA A 104 -0.31 21.09 -0.56
C ALA A 104 -1.38 20.04 -0.17
N VAL A 105 -1.20 19.40 0.97
CA VAL A 105 -2.14 18.37 1.49
C VAL A 105 -3.54 18.96 1.67
N SER A 106 -3.65 20.25 1.99
CA SER A 106 -4.93 20.96 2.11
C SER A 106 -5.73 20.98 0.81
N GLU A 107 -5.06 21.00 -0.35
CA GLU A 107 -5.74 20.92 -1.65
C GLU A 107 -6.35 19.53 -1.87
N LEU A 108 -5.61 18.47 -1.53
CA LEU A 108 -6.13 17.10 -1.59
C LEU A 108 -7.33 16.93 -0.65
N VAL A 109 -7.20 17.40 0.59
CA VAL A 109 -8.29 17.33 1.58
C VAL A 109 -9.53 18.05 1.07
N SER A 110 -9.39 19.26 0.52
CA SER A 110 -10.49 20.04 -0.03
C SER A 110 -11.12 19.36 -1.26
N TYR A 111 -10.30 18.81 -2.14
CA TYR A 111 -10.75 18.10 -3.33
C TYR A 111 -11.60 16.88 -2.98
N LEU A 112 -11.14 16.08 -2.01
CA LEU A 112 -11.85 14.86 -1.56
C LEU A 112 -13.07 15.21 -0.71
N ALA A 113 -13.02 16.25 0.11
CA ALA A 113 -14.16 16.70 0.92
C ALA A 113 -15.34 17.14 0.05
N ALA A 114 -15.10 17.70 -1.14
CA ALA A 114 -16.14 18.01 -2.12
C ALA A 114 -16.73 16.77 -2.83
N ARG A 115 -16.18 15.57 -2.60
CA ARG A 115 -16.55 14.31 -3.26
C ARG A 115 -16.68 13.15 -2.27
N PRO A 116 -17.52 13.24 -1.25
CA PRO A 116 -17.54 12.31 -0.11
C PRO A 116 -17.97 10.87 -0.46
N HIS A 117 -18.57 10.68 -1.63
CA HIS A 117 -19.10 9.37 -2.10
C HIS A 117 -18.45 8.93 -3.40
N THR A 118 -17.23 9.40 -3.68
CA THR A 118 -16.51 9.05 -4.90
C THR A 118 -15.28 8.22 -4.56
N ASP A 119 -15.19 7.03 -5.14
CA ASP A 119 -13.98 6.23 -5.14
C ASP A 119 -13.09 6.63 -6.33
N PHE A 120 -11.79 6.75 -6.07
CA PHE A 120 -10.80 7.14 -7.07
C PHE A 120 -9.95 5.92 -7.40
N ILE A 121 -10.33 5.23 -8.46
CA ILE A 121 -9.63 4.05 -8.95
C ILE A 121 -9.55 4.12 -10.47
N GLU A 122 -8.36 3.84 -11.00
CA GLU A 122 -8.22 3.58 -12.43
C GLU A 122 -8.77 2.18 -12.71
N SER A 123 -9.69 2.09 -13.65
CA SER A 123 -10.27 0.82 -14.10
C SER A 123 -10.32 0.80 -15.61
N ALA A 124 -9.73 -0.23 -16.20
CA ALA A 124 -9.72 -0.46 -17.63
C ALA A 124 -10.04 -1.93 -17.92
N THR A 125 -10.69 -2.18 -19.06
CA THR A 125 -10.89 -3.55 -19.52
C THR A 125 -9.61 -4.11 -20.14
N THR A 126 -9.46 -5.43 -20.18
CA THR A 126 -8.30 -6.07 -20.80
C THR A 126 -8.19 -5.74 -22.31
N ALA A 127 -9.29 -5.38 -22.94
CA ALA A 127 -9.32 -5.00 -24.36
C ALA A 127 -8.77 -3.57 -24.58
N ASP A 128 -8.82 -2.71 -23.56
CA ASP A 128 -8.49 -1.28 -23.69
C ASP A 128 -7.02 -0.97 -23.30
N VAL A 129 -6.27 -1.98 -22.86
CA VAL A 129 -4.92 -1.77 -22.33
C VAL A 129 -3.86 -2.54 -23.13
N PRO A 130 -2.75 -1.89 -23.54
CA PRO A 130 -1.72 -2.51 -24.38
C PRO A 130 -0.87 -3.56 -23.67
N TRP A 131 -0.88 -3.59 -22.35
CA TRP A 131 -0.06 -4.54 -21.56
C TRP A 131 -0.63 -5.96 -21.52
N THR A 132 -1.82 -6.19 -22.08
CA THR A 132 -2.40 -7.52 -22.31
C THR A 132 -2.07 -8.11 -23.70
N VAL A 133 -1.48 -7.30 -24.58
CA VAL A 133 -1.06 -7.76 -25.92
C VAL A 133 -0.04 -8.89 -25.78
N GLY A 134 -0.30 -10.01 -26.45
CA GLY A 134 0.56 -11.20 -26.41
C GLY A 134 0.04 -12.34 -25.53
N GLY A 135 -1.19 -12.26 -25.04
CA GLY A 135 -1.86 -13.32 -24.30
C GLY A 135 -2.00 -13.07 -22.81
N LEU A 136 -2.69 -13.99 -22.14
CA LEU A 136 -3.02 -13.94 -20.71
C LEU A 136 -3.97 -12.78 -20.34
N ASP A 137 -4.96 -12.51 -21.18
CA ASP A 137 -6.00 -11.53 -20.88
C ASP A 137 -6.90 -12.01 -19.74
N HIS A 138 -7.63 -13.08 -20.01
CA HIS A 138 -8.54 -13.72 -19.06
C HIS A 138 -7.80 -14.60 -18.07
N GLU A 139 -6.78 -15.29 -18.53
CA GLU A 139 -6.04 -16.30 -17.78
C GLU A 139 -5.37 -15.70 -16.54
N ARG A 140 -4.89 -14.45 -16.57
CA ARG A 140 -4.29 -13.78 -15.40
C ARG A 140 -5.27 -13.57 -14.25
N PHE A 141 -6.58 -13.57 -14.52
CA PHE A 141 -7.62 -13.42 -13.48
C PHE A 141 -8.23 -14.76 -13.06
N THR A 142 -8.15 -15.78 -13.93
CA THR A 142 -8.79 -17.09 -13.72
C THR A 142 -7.80 -18.17 -13.33
N LEU A 143 -6.55 -18.07 -13.76
CA LEU A 143 -5.51 -19.05 -13.43
C LEU A 143 -4.77 -18.66 -12.15
N ARG A 144 -4.52 -19.66 -11.32
CA ARG A 144 -3.66 -19.54 -10.13
C ARG A 144 -2.44 -20.43 -10.30
N PHE A 145 -1.27 -19.86 -10.04
CA PHE A 145 -0.10 -20.69 -9.83
C PHE A 145 -0.23 -21.43 -8.50
N PRO A 146 -0.01 -22.75 -8.45
CA PRO A 146 -0.06 -23.53 -7.21
C PRO A 146 1.11 -23.23 -6.27
N PHE A 147 2.06 -22.42 -6.70
CA PHE A 147 3.27 -22.05 -5.94
C PHE A 147 3.72 -20.62 -6.26
N SER A 148 4.53 -20.04 -5.39
CA SER A 148 5.09 -18.71 -5.59
C SER A 148 6.08 -18.70 -6.78
N TRP A 149 5.85 -17.83 -7.76
CA TRP A 149 6.73 -17.60 -8.90
C TRP A 149 8.18 -17.34 -8.46
N LYS A 150 8.37 -16.49 -7.48
CA LYS A 150 9.70 -16.09 -7.00
C LYS A 150 10.47 -17.24 -6.37
N ARG A 151 9.77 -18.17 -5.69
CA ARG A 151 10.37 -19.30 -4.99
C ARG A 151 10.72 -20.46 -5.95
N HIS A 152 10.03 -20.54 -7.09
CA HIS A 152 10.14 -21.65 -8.02
C HIS A 152 10.53 -21.20 -9.43
N ARG A 153 11.16 -20.03 -9.54
CA ARG A 153 11.57 -19.42 -10.80
C ARG A 153 12.37 -20.39 -11.70
N TYR A 154 13.23 -21.20 -11.10
CA TYR A 154 14.02 -22.21 -11.81
C TYR A 154 13.19 -23.24 -12.59
N LEU A 155 11.95 -23.49 -12.19
CA LEU A 155 11.04 -24.40 -12.91
C LEU A 155 10.52 -23.75 -14.21
N PHE A 156 10.40 -22.42 -14.21
CA PHE A 156 9.92 -21.66 -15.36
C PHE A 156 11.05 -21.36 -16.36
N ASP A 157 12.22 -21.05 -15.88
CA ASP A 157 13.39 -20.79 -16.73
C ASP A 157 13.77 -22.03 -17.56
N LYS A 158 13.48 -23.26 -17.08
CA LYS A 158 13.65 -24.50 -17.84
C LYS A 158 12.51 -24.78 -18.82
N ALA A 159 11.28 -24.33 -18.57
CA ALA A 159 10.13 -24.56 -19.44
C ALA A 159 10.12 -23.62 -20.66
N VAL A 160 10.81 -22.50 -20.60
CA VAL A 160 10.93 -21.53 -21.73
C VAL A 160 12.14 -21.83 -22.63
N ALA A 161 13.04 -22.72 -22.22
CA ALA A 161 14.26 -23.10 -22.95
C ALA A 161 14.09 -24.35 -23.85
N VAL A 162 12.83 -24.79 -24.14
CA VAL A 162 12.49 -25.90 -25.07
C VAL A 162 11.72 -25.30 -26.28
#